data_ad6521e1d2f7e283652890607ab1b32c
#
_entry.id   ad6521e1d2f7e283652890607ab1b32c
#
_cell.length_a   1.000
_cell.length_b   1.000
_cell.length_c   1.000
_cell.angle_alpha   90.00
_cell.angle_beta   90.00
_cell.angle_gamma   90.00
#
_symmetry.space_group_name_H-M   'P 1'
#
loop_
_entity.id
_entity.type
_entity.pdbx_description
1 polymer ?
#
loop_
_entity_poly.entity_id
_entity_poly.type
_entity_poly.pdbx_seq_one_letter_code
_entity_poly.pdbx_strand_id
1 'polypeptide(L)'
;MKKDSFRIAIVSGKLGDVDGVSLEADKWIDILSSQGHEIFTISGFYRQPVSGVPEEQQILLKSISFDSAEQKYFETLVFPYLSKRPPHFTEPRMAEIQAELEMAGAEVGNHLYEIVQDNRIDVIIAENTNAMPMSLLGGIAVYRIATKHRVATIFHHHDFWWERSRFSENYIEKLLNLIMPPSDLGTEHVVISSYASHILKSIKRVNPRVVPNCENFDNPAVPDDWNADFRTELGFAEDDLLIVQPTRIVPRKRIEDSVRLLGRFMEAYPELADRIRFIISLYQGDEMDENYINDIKGLARRLGVPLYLIAERVASRRDKDTEGRKLYTTRDVLIHADLATYLPVWEGFGNAFLEAVSCKVPIVTTTYLVYKTDIQGVGFKGPEIRDRYDKDGRLEIPDSVLVKMHRILTDRPYRDKIVEHNFKVGRKEFGFDTLRKGISGLIEDYSDEIRASRRRLSKSLTSYFV
;
A
#
# COMPACT_ATOMS: atom_id res chain seq x y z
N MET A 1 6.43 -1.37 -35.67
CA MET A 1 6.08 0.04 -35.36
C MET A 1 6.90 0.47 -34.18
N LYS A 2 7.52 1.68 -34.18
CA LYS A 2 8.14 2.24 -32.98
C LYS A 2 7.02 2.40 -31.94
N LYS A 3 7.20 1.83 -30.75
CA LYS A 3 6.28 2.00 -29.64
C LYS A 3 6.29 3.50 -29.27
N ASP A 4 5.12 4.12 -29.12
CA ASP A 4 5.06 5.52 -28.73
C ASP A 4 5.70 5.71 -27.34
N SER A 5 6.58 6.69 -27.23
CA SER A 5 7.09 7.17 -25.96
C SER A 5 6.20 8.30 -25.46
N PHE A 6 5.78 8.21 -24.20
CA PHE A 6 4.97 9.23 -23.52
C PHE A 6 5.73 9.84 -22.35
N ARG A 7 5.40 11.09 -22.04
CA ARG A 7 5.81 11.79 -20.82
C ARG A 7 4.73 11.58 -19.77
N ILE A 8 5.02 10.78 -18.77
CA ILE A 8 4.06 10.28 -17.78
C ILE A 8 4.40 10.89 -16.42
N ALA A 9 3.45 11.56 -15.78
CA ALA A 9 3.62 12.05 -14.42
C ALA A 9 2.85 11.18 -13.42
N ILE A 10 3.54 10.66 -12.41
CA ILE A 10 2.90 10.03 -11.24
C ILE A 10 2.65 11.11 -10.21
N VAL A 11 1.38 11.31 -9.83
CA VAL A 11 0.93 12.34 -8.90
C VAL A 11 0.45 11.70 -7.62
N SER A 12 1.04 12.06 -6.47
CA SER A 12 0.62 11.59 -5.16
C SER A 12 0.89 12.64 -4.07
N GLY A 13 0.15 12.58 -2.98
CA GLY A 13 0.41 13.44 -1.81
C GLY A 13 1.74 13.16 -1.11
N LYS A 14 2.29 11.94 -1.27
CA LYS A 14 3.57 11.50 -0.72
C LYS A 14 4.19 10.43 -1.60
N LEU A 15 5.50 10.50 -1.85
CA LEU A 15 6.30 9.49 -2.56
C LEU A 15 7.67 9.27 -1.88
N GLY A 16 8.37 8.23 -2.31
CA GLY A 16 9.72 7.91 -1.80
C GLY A 16 9.72 7.40 -0.36
N ASP A 17 8.64 6.79 0.12
CA ASP A 17 8.51 6.22 1.46
C ASP A 17 8.32 4.69 1.40
N VAL A 18 8.30 4.04 2.56
CA VAL A 18 8.12 2.57 2.73
C VAL A 18 6.65 2.17 2.86
N ASP A 19 5.71 3.04 2.59
CA ASP A 19 4.29 2.68 2.59
C ASP A 19 3.90 1.95 1.29
N GLY A 20 2.78 1.22 1.35
CA GLY A 20 2.35 0.36 0.25
C GLY A 20 2.07 1.11 -1.06
N VAL A 21 1.64 2.37 -1.01
CA VAL A 21 1.37 3.19 -2.21
C VAL A 21 2.67 3.64 -2.87
N SER A 22 3.62 4.16 -2.06
CA SER A 22 4.94 4.58 -2.57
C SER A 22 5.70 3.40 -3.20
N LEU A 23 5.69 2.23 -2.55
CA LEU A 23 6.35 1.03 -3.07
C LEU A 23 5.71 0.50 -4.37
N GLU A 24 4.39 0.61 -4.53
CA GLU A 24 3.74 0.25 -5.80
C GLU A 24 4.04 1.28 -6.88
N ALA A 25 4.06 2.58 -6.56
CA ALA A 25 4.47 3.62 -7.50
C ALA A 25 5.88 3.39 -8.05
N ASP A 26 6.84 3.00 -7.19
CA ASP A 26 8.21 2.67 -7.61
C ASP A 26 8.23 1.53 -8.65
N LYS A 27 7.44 0.47 -8.45
CA LYS A 27 7.34 -0.65 -9.40
C LYS A 27 6.76 -0.21 -10.75
N TRP A 28 5.76 0.67 -10.73
CA TRP A 28 5.18 1.24 -11.95
C TRP A 28 6.19 2.12 -12.69
N ILE A 29 6.95 2.94 -11.96
CA ILE A 29 8.03 3.78 -12.51
C ILE A 29 9.07 2.92 -13.23
N ASP A 30 9.56 1.87 -12.58
CA ASP A 30 10.55 0.97 -13.14
C ASP A 30 10.07 0.32 -14.46
N ILE A 31 8.81 -0.14 -14.46
CA ILE A 31 8.24 -0.80 -15.64
C ILE A 31 8.03 0.20 -16.77
N LEU A 32 7.43 1.36 -16.50
CA LEU A 32 7.16 2.38 -17.50
C LEU A 32 8.46 2.94 -18.10
N SER A 33 9.47 3.20 -17.27
CA SER A 33 10.81 3.62 -17.71
C SER A 33 11.46 2.56 -18.60
N SER A 34 11.37 1.28 -18.22
CA SER A 34 11.91 0.17 -19.02
C SER A 34 11.22 0.00 -20.39
N GLN A 35 10.01 0.53 -20.54
CA GLN A 35 9.26 0.56 -21.79
C GLN A 35 9.59 1.76 -22.66
N GLY A 36 10.47 2.66 -22.20
CA GLY A 36 10.93 3.84 -22.94
C GLY A 36 10.05 5.07 -22.77
N HIS A 37 9.20 5.10 -21.75
CA HIS A 37 8.48 6.32 -21.34
C HIS A 37 9.38 7.22 -20.52
N GLU A 38 9.17 8.53 -20.60
CA GLU A 38 9.84 9.54 -19.77
C GLU A 38 8.98 9.79 -18.53
N ILE A 39 9.56 9.57 -17.33
CA ILE A 39 8.79 9.58 -16.09
C ILE A 39 9.08 10.84 -15.29
N PHE A 40 8.00 11.48 -14.88
CA PHE A 40 7.99 12.58 -13.92
C PHE A 40 7.26 12.12 -12.64
N THR A 41 7.64 12.67 -11.51
CA THR A 41 6.86 12.56 -10.29
C THR A 41 6.47 13.95 -9.81
N ILE A 42 5.22 14.08 -9.33
CA ILE A 42 4.70 15.32 -8.72
C ILE A 42 4.15 14.92 -7.35
N SER A 43 4.81 15.35 -6.30
CA SER A 43 4.45 14.94 -4.95
C SER A 43 4.34 16.11 -3.99
N GLY A 44 3.43 15.98 -3.01
CA GLY A 44 3.31 16.93 -1.91
C GLY A 44 4.50 16.85 -0.94
N PHE A 45 5.08 15.67 -0.83
CA PHE A 45 6.23 15.38 0.03
C PHE A 45 7.03 14.21 -0.51
N TYR A 46 8.35 14.32 -0.48
CA TYR A 46 9.29 13.22 -0.74
C TYR A 46 10.00 12.85 0.55
N ARG A 47 9.84 11.61 1.02
CA ARG A 47 10.63 11.11 2.16
C ARG A 47 12.10 10.95 1.76
N GLN A 48 12.31 10.41 0.57
CA GLN A 48 13.58 10.27 -0.13
C GLN A 48 13.34 10.52 -1.63
N PRO A 49 14.38 10.87 -2.40
CA PRO A 49 14.26 10.90 -3.85
C PRO A 49 13.78 9.57 -4.40
N VAL A 50 12.87 9.63 -5.36
CA VAL A 50 12.33 8.44 -6.04
C VAL A 50 13.42 7.86 -6.95
N SER A 51 13.72 6.58 -6.77
CA SER A 51 14.74 5.89 -7.56
C SER A 51 14.34 5.80 -9.03
N GLY A 52 15.30 5.92 -9.94
CA GLY A 52 15.04 5.78 -11.37
C GLY A 52 14.41 7.00 -12.06
N VAL A 53 14.09 8.06 -11.30
CA VAL A 53 13.60 9.34 -11.84
C VAL A 53 14.66 10.42 -11.62
N PRO A 54 15.11 11.15 -12.66
CA PRO A 54 16.04 12.26 -12.52
C PRO A 54 15.52 13.33 -11.55
N GLU A 55 16.42 13.99 -10.81
CA GLU A 55 16.03 14.96 -9.78
C GLU A 55 15.20 16.13 -10.36
N GLU A 56 15.56 16.60 -11.55
CA GLU A 56 14.84 17.66 -12.27
C GLU A 56 13.42 17.25 -12.73
N GLN A 57 13.11 15.96 -12.72
CA GLN A 57 11.79 15.39 -13.03
C GLN A 57 10.99 15.05 -11.76
N GLN A 58 11.55 15.29 -10.56
CA GLN A 58 10.88 15.12 -9.27
C GLN A 58 10.38 16.47 -8.76
N ILE A 59 9.12 16.77 -9.02
CA ILE A 59 8.53 18.09 -8.80
C ILE A 59 7.78 18.12 -7.46
N LEU A 60 8.19 19.01 -6.57
CA LEU A 60 7.55 19.22 -5.28
C LEU A 60 6.39 20.21 -5.40
N LEU A 61 5.18 19.76 -5.18
CA LEU A 61 3.96 20.57 -5.06
C LEU A 61 3.40 20.49 -3.64
N LYS A 62 3.94 21.28 -2.71
CA LYS A 62 3.65 21.19 -1.27
C LYS A 62 2.17 21.23 -0.91
N SER A 63 1.35 21.93 -1.69
CA SER A 63 -0.09 22.07 -1.46
C SER A 63 -0.89 20.77 -1.56
N ILE A 64 -0.34 19.73 -2.23
CA ILE A 64 -0.98 18.41 -2.26
C ILE A 64 -0.47 17.45 -1.17
N SER A 65 0.42 17.92 -0.27
CA SER A 65 0.92 17.09 0.84
C SER A 65 -0.20 16.74 1.82
N PHE A 66 -0.15 15.52 2.36
CA PHE A 66 -1.04 15.08 3.44
C PHE A 66 -0.91 15.94 4.72
N ASP A 67 0.23 16.59 4.92
CA ASP A 67 0.58 17.36 6.11
C ASP A 67 0.68 18.86 5.87
N SER A 68 0.22 19.37 4.69
CA SER A 68 0.16 20.81 4.48
C SER A 68 -0.81 21.46 5.49
N ALA A 69 -0.49 22.68 5.93
CA ALA A 69 -1.32 23.37 6.92
C ALA A 69 -2.77 23.56 6.42
N GLU A 70 -2.93 23.83 5.13
CA GLU A 70 -4.22 24.02 4.50
C GLU A 70 -5.01 22.72 4.41
N GLN A 71 -4.38 21.61 4.06
CA GLN A 71 -4.98 20.28 4.10
C GLN A 71 -5.48 19.95 5.52
N LYS A 72 -4.65 20.14 6.53
CA LYS A 72 -5.02 19.88 7.94
C LYS A 72 -6.15 20.78 8.42
N TYR A 73 -6.19 22.04 7.98
CA TYR A 73 -7.29 22.94 8.26
C TYR A 73 -8.62 22.37 7.77
N PHE A 74 -8.71 21.99 6.49
CA PHE A 74 -9.94 21.43 5.94
C PHE A 74 -10.29 20.05 6.55
N GLU A 75 -9.31 19.17 6.76
CA GLU A 75 -9.55 17.87 7.40
C GLU A 75 -10.29 18.01 8.74
N THR A 76 -9.86 18.93 9.60
CA THR A 76 -10.48 19.14 10.92
C THR A 76 -11.90 19.68 10.84
N LEU A 77 -12.26 20.36 9.76
CA LEU A 77 -13.59 20.90 9.53
C LEU A 77 -14.54 19.86 8.93
N VAL A 78 -14.07 19.03 7.99
CA VAL A 78 -14.94 18.18 7.20
C VAL A 78 -15.03 16.73 7.67
N PHE A 79 -14.08 16.26 8.49
CA PHE A 79 -14.06 14.91 9.07
C PHE A 79 -14.17 14.94 10.59
N PRO A 80 -15.39 14.82 11.16
CA PRO A 80 -15.60 14.91 12.60
C PRO A 80 -14.85 13.85 13.39
N TYR A 81 -14.63 12.67 12.84
CA TYR A 81 -13.87 11.60 13.47
C TYR A 81 -12.40 11.97 13.79
N LEU A 82 -11.79 12.88 13.00
CA LEU A 82 -10.42 13.36 13.21
C LEU A 82 -10.34 14.47 14.27
N SER A 83 -11.46 14.99 14.76
CA SER A 83 -11.51 16.05 15.76
C SER A 83 -11.89 15.50 17.13
N LYS A 84 -11.15 15.90 18.19
CA LYS A 84 -11.51 15.60 19.58
C LYS A 84 -12.83 16.24 19.98
N ARG A 85 -13.23 17.32 19.31
CA ARG A 85 -14.49 18.04 19.48
C ARG A 85 -15.04 18.35 18.11
N PRO A 86 -15.81 17.42 17.51
CA PRO A 86 -16.38 17.65 16.19
C PRO A 86 -17.18 18.96 16.17
N PRO A 87 -16.93 19.84 15.21
CA PRO A 87 -17.73 21.03 15.07
C PRO A 87 -19.16 20.67 14.61
N HIS A 88 -20.15 21.37 15.15
CA HIS A 88 -21.50 21.33 14.63
C HIS A 88 -21.71 22.56 13.77
N PHE A 89 -21.85 22.35 12.47
CA PHE A 89 -22.09 23.43 11.52
C PHE A 89 -23.56 23.47 11.08
N THR A 90 -24.07 24.68 10.80
CA THR A 90 -25.30 24.85 10.07
C THR A 90 -25.10 24.51 8.59
N GLU A 91 -26.15 24.11 7.86
CA GLU A 91 -26.06 23.84 6.43
C GLU A 91 -25.42 24.98 5.61
N PRO A 92 -25.77 26.28 5.84
CA PRO A 92 -25.10 27.38 5.15
C PRO A 92 -23.60 27.44 5.41
N ARG A 93 -23.16 27.22 6.66
CA ARG A 93 -21.72 27.24 6.99
C ARG A 93 -20.97 26.05 6.36
N MET A 94 -21.60 24.91 6.26
CA MET A 94 -21.01 23.75 5.56
C MET A 94 -20.86 24.03 4.06
N ALA A 95 -21.85 24.69 3.43
CA ALA A 95 -21.73 25.06 2.03
C ALA A 95 -20.62 26.10 1.79
N GLU A 96 -20.40 27.03 2.71
CA GLU A 96 -19.29 28.00 2.67
C GLU A 96 -17.93 27.25 2.78
N ILE A 97 -17.78 26.35 3.76
CA ILE A 97 -16.55 25.54 3.93
C ILE A 97 -16.27 24.73 2.67
N GLN A 98 -17.29 24.11 2.09
CA GLN A 98 -17.10 23.36 0.84
C GLN A 98 -16.66 24.27 -0.30
N ALA A 99 -17.24 25.46 -0.44
CA ALA A 99 -16.86 26.43 -1.45
C ALA A 99 -15.43 26.95 -1.25
N GLU A 100 -15.01 27.20 0.00
CA GLU A 100 -13.63 27.56 0.35
C GLU A 100 -12.65 26.44 -0.07
N LEU A 101 -12.98 25.18 0.25
CA LEU A 101 -12.18 24.01 -0.12
C LEU A 101 -12.09 23.83 -1.65
N GLU A 102 -13.20 23.99 -2.37
CA GLU A 102 -13.22 23.87 -3.83
C GLU A 102 -12.41 24.98 -4.51
N MET A 103 -12.42 26.21 -3.96
CA MET A 103 -11.59 27.32 -4.45
C MET A 103 -10.10 27.04 -4.22
N ALA A 104 -9.72 26.63 -3.00
CA ALA A 104 -8.33 26.29 -2.70
C ALA A 104 -7.83 25.16 -3.58
N GLY A 105 -8.62 24.09 -3.74
CA GLY A 105 -8.29 22.99 -4.64
C GLY A 105 -8.22 23.40 -6.12
N ALA A 106 -9.00 24.42 -6.52
CA ALA A 106 -8.94 24.98 -7.87
C ALA A 106 -7.63 25.73 -8.15
N GLU A 107 -7.11 26.46 -7.17
CA GLU A 107 -5.83 27.17 -7.26
C GLU A 107 -4.67 26.15 -7.37
N VAL A 108 -4.71 25.10 -6.56
CA VAL A 108 -3.76 23.98 -6.67
C VAL A 108 -3.85 23.32 -8.05
N GLY A 109 -5.07 23.16 -8.59
CA GLY A 109 -5.32 22.64 -9.93
C GLY A 109 -4.70 23.49 -11.04
N ASN A 110 -4.71 24.81 -10.90
CA ASN A 110 -4.07 25.73 -11.87
C ASN A 110 -2.54 25.53 -11.84
N HIS A 111 -1.92 25.50 -10.64
CA HIS A 111 -0.48 25.25 -10.50
C HIS A 111 -0.08 23.87 -11.08
N LEU A 112 -0.88 22.82 -10.78
CA LEU A 112 -0.62 21.49 -11.34
C LEU A 112 -0.73 21.50 -12.88
N TYR A 113 -1.66 22.28 -13.43
CA TYR A 113 -1.79 22.41 -14.89
C TYR A 113 -0.60 23.15 -15.52
N GLU A 114 -0.07 24.21 -14.89
CA GLU A 114 1.16 24.88 -15.32
C GLU A 114 2.33 23.88 -15.34
N ILE A 115 2.52 23.08 -14.28
CA ILE A 115 3.54 22.03 -14.24
C ILE A 115 3.39 21.05 -15.41
N VAL A 116 2.16 20.63 -15.71
CA VAL A 116 1.86 19.73 -16.84
C VAL A 116 2.23 20.35 -18.16
N GLN A 117 1.95 21.64 -18.37
CA GLN A 117 2.28 22.37 -19.60
C GLN A 117 3.79 22.58 -19.76
N ASP A 118 4.46 23.08 -18.73
CA ASP A 118 5.88 23.39 -18.74
C ASP A 118 6.74 22.14 -19.02
N ASN A 119 6.34 21.03 -18.42
CA ASN A 119 7.01 19.75 -18.58
C ASN A 119 6.45 18.91 -19.76
N ARG A 120 5.46 19.41 -20.51
CA ARG A 120 4.84 18.72 -21.66
C ARG A 120 4.38 17.30 -21.30
N ILE A 121 3.76 17.14 -20.14
CA ILE A 121 3.28 15.84 -19.63
C ILE A 121 2.08 15.41 -20.46
N ASP A 122 2.11 14.21 -21.03
CA ASP A 122 1.05 13.68 -21.90
C ASP A 122 -0.09 13.07 -21.11
N VAL A 123 0.23 12.42 -19.97
CA VAL A 123 -0.71 11.69 -19.13
C VAL A 123 -0.30 11.76 -17.66
N ILE A 124 -1.29 11.84 -16.79
CA ILE A 124 -1.13 11.74 -15.33
C ILE A 124 -1.58 10.35 -14.88
N ILE A 125 -0.80 9.72 -14.02
CA ILE A 125 -1.23 8.59 -13.17
C ILE A 125 -1.45 9.15 -11.77
N ALA A 126 -2.71 9.26 -11.35
CA ALA A 126 -3.12 9.75 -10.03
C ALA A 126 -3.04 8.59 -9.02
N GLU A 127 -1.91 8.50 -8.33
CA GLU A 127 -1.59 7.41 -7.43
C GLU A 127 -2.31 7.58 -6.10
N ASN A 128 -3.41 6.87 -5.94
CA ASN A 128 -4.34 6.89 -4.80
C ASN A 128 -4.91 8.29 -4.43
N THR A 129 -4.64 9.31 -5.22
CA THR A 129 -4.98 10.72 -4.94
C THR A 129 -6.50 10.94 -4.95
N ASN A 130 -7.21 10.26 -5.85
CA ASN A 130 -8.66 10.35 -6.00
C ASN A 130 -9.40 9.10 -5.48
N ALA A 131 -8.84 8.43 -4.48
CA ALA A 131 -9.46 7.30 -3.80
C ALA A 131 -9.67 7.61 -2.31
N MET A 132 -8.70 8.28 -1.71
CA MET A 132 -8.64 8.61 -0.28
C MET A 132 -8.47 10.11 -0.09
N PRO A 133 -9.25 10.78 0.78
CA PRO A 133 -9.17 12.23 0.99
C PRO A 133 -8.01 12.63 1.92
N MET A 134 -6.88 11.92 1.85
CA MET A 134 -5.66 12.29 2.55
C MET A 134 -5.01 13.53 1.96
N SER A 135 -5.34 13.83 0.69
CA SER A 135 -5.04 15.08 0.01
C SER A 135 -6.30 15.58 -0.69
N LEU A 136 -7.17 16.30 0.04
CA LEU A 136 -8.39 16.89 -0.53
C LEU A 136 -8.08 17.85 -1.67
N LEU A 137 -7.09 18.74 -1.45
CA LEU A 137 -6.67 19.72 -2.43
C LEU A 137 -6.09 19.05 -3.67
N GLY A 138 -5.27 18.02 -3.48
CA GLY A 138 -4.73 17.21 -4.57
C GLY A 138 -5.80 16.47 -5.36
N GLY A 139 -6.79 15.90 -4.68
CA GLY A 139 -7.91 15.23 -5.32
C GLY A 139 -8.76 16.18 -6.17
N ILE A 140 -9.07 17.37 -5.66
CA ILE A 140 -9.77 18.41 -6.43
C ILE A 140 -8.93 18.88 -7.62
N ALA A 141 -7.62 19.10 -7.41
CA ALA A 141 -6.70 19.54 -8.44
C ALA A 141 -6.64 18.53 -9.61
N VAL A 142 -6.41 17.26 -9.32
CA VAL A 142 -6.34 16.21 -10.35
C VAL A 142 -7.68 16.02 -11.06
N TYR A 143 -8.81 16.03 -10.31
CA TYR A 143 -10.15 15.99 -10.90
C TYR A 143 -10.36 17.12 -11.92
N ARG A 144 -9.97 18.35 -11.57
CA ARG A 144 -10.11 19.52 -12.46
C ARG A 144 -9.23 19.40 -13.70
N ILE A 145 -8.01 18.91 -13.57
CA ILE A 145 -7.13 18.69 -14.72
C ILE A 145 -7.74 17.66 -15.67
N ALA A 146 -8.25 16.55 -15.14
CA ALA A 146 -8.88 15.52 -15.95
C ALA A 146 -10.16 16.02 -16.66
N THR A 147 -11.02 16.73 -15.95
CA THR A 147 -12.36 17.08 -16.45
C THR A 147 -12.39 18.42 -17.19
N LYS A 148 -11.80 19.48 -16.62
CA LYS A 148 -11.80 20.84 -17.18
C LYS A 148 -10.76 21.00 -18.29
N HIS A 149 -9.52 20.57 -18.01
CA HIS A 149 -8.40 20.71 -18.97
C HIS A 149 -8.26 19.52 -19.90
N ARG A 150 -8.98 18.44 -19.62
CA ARG A 150 -8.99 17.20 -20.41
C ARG A 150 -7.58 16.63 -20.65
N VAL A 151 -6.73 16.73 -19.64
CA VAL A 151 -5.46 16.01 -19.62
C VAL A 151 -5.78 14.53 -19.41
N ALA A 152 -5.18 13.65 -20.23
CA ALA A 152 -5.35 12.21 -20.05
C ALA A 152 -4.92 11.82 -18.62
N THR A 153 -5.82 11.15 -17.90
CA THR A 153 -5.60 10.82 -16.48
C THR A 153 -6.04 9.40 -16.20
N ILE A 154 -5.14 8.62 -15.64
CA ILE A 154 -5.36 7.28 -15.13
C ILE A 154 -5.44 7.38 -13.61
N PHE A 155 -6.57 7.00 -13.05
CA PHE A 155 -6.79 6.97 -11.61
C PHE A 155 -6.45 5.58 -11.07
N HIS A 156 -5.33 5.45 -10.35
CA HIS A 156 -4.90 4.21 -9.73
C HIS A 156 -5.33 4.18 -8.27
N HIS A 157 -6.16 3.19 -7.90
CA HIS A 157 -6.81 3.10 -6.61
C HIS A 157 -6.35 1.88 -5.83
N HIS A 158 -5.86 2.09 -4.60
CA HIS A 158 -5.45 1.02 -3.68
C HIS A 158 -6.54 0.69 -2.66
N ASP A 159 -7.26 1.69 -2.19
CA ASP A 159 -8.39 1.61 -1.27
C ASP A 159 -9.31 2.81 -1.49
N PHE A 160 -10.48 2.82 -0.83
CA PHE A 160 -11.46 3.87 -1.00
C PHE A 160 -11.82 4.51 0.34
N TRP A 161 -12.23 5.79 0.31
CA TRP A 161 -12.52 6.56 1.50
C TRP A 161 -13.63 5.95 2.38
N TRP A 162 -14.62 5.30 1.77
CA TRP A 162 -15.71 4.62 2.50
C TRP A 162 -15.26 3.34 3.21
N GLU A 163 -14.08 2.84 2.95
CA GLU A 163 -13.47 1.68 3.63
C GLU A 163 -12.71 2.08 4.91
N ARG A 164 -12.62 3.39 5.20
CA ARG A 164 -11.91 3.92 6.36
C ARG A 164 -12.86 4.69 7.26
N SER A 165 -13.06 4.22 8.50
CA SER A 165 -13.95 4.83 9.49
C SER A 165 -13.71 6.32 9.68
N ARG A 166 -12.44 6.76 9.63
CA ARG A 166 -12.07 8.17 9.79
C ARG A 166 -12.59 9.10 8.69
N PHE A 167 -13.00 8.58 7.54
CA PHE A 167 -13.50 9.34 6.40
C PHE A 167 -14.95 9.02 6.06
N SER A 168 -15.48 7.88 6.52
CA SER A 168 -16.85 7.44 6.24
C SER A 168 -17.88 8.38 6.83
N GLU A 169 -17.59 9.03 7.97
CA GLU A 169 -18.37 10.12 8.51
C GLU A 169 -17.75 11.45 8.09
N ASN A 170 -18.46 12.24 7.29
CA ASN A 170 -17.95 13.50 6.75
C ASN A 170 -19.07 14.47 6.38
N TYR A 171 -18.72 15.74 6.23
CA TYR A 171 -19.65 16.82 5.86
C TYR A 171 -19.63 17.20 4.38
N ILE A 172 -18.82 16.50 3.55
CA ILE A 172 -18.62 16.80 2.13
C ILE A 172 -18.87 15.58 1.23
N GLU A 173 -19.77 14.69 1.63
CA GLU A 173 -20.02 13.43 0.92
C GLU A 173 -20.33 13.63 -0.57
N LYS A 174 -21.08 14.67 -0.93
CA LYS A 174 -21.39 14.99 -2.33
C LYS A 174 -20.13 15.31 -3.13
N LEU A 175 -19.19 16.05 -2.55
CA LEU A 175 -17.92 16.38 -3.17
C LEU A 175 -17.05 15.12 -3.28
N LEU A 176 -16.91 14.35 -2.21
CA LEU A 176 -16.15 13.08 -2.25
C LEU A 176 -16.71 12.12 -3.29
N ASN A 177 -18.04 11.99 -3.35
CA ASN A 177 -18.69 11.16 -4.37
C ASN A 177 -18.47 11.68 -5.80
N LEU A 178 -18.23 12.94 -6.00
CA LEU A 178 -17.94 13.51 -7.32
C LEU A 178 -16.50 13.23 -7.75
N ILE A 179 -15.54 13.43 -6.83
CA ILE A 179 -14.11 13.47 -7.18
C ILE A 179 -13.29 12.26 -6.75
N MET A 180 -13.81 11.43 -5.83
CA MET A 180 -13.02 10.34 -5.19
C MET A 180 -13.79 9.01 -5.11
N PRO A 181 -13.73 8.15 -6.12
CA PRO A 181 -13.23 8.34 -7.48
C PRO A 181 -14.24 9.10 -8.38
N PRO A 182 -13.75 9.82 -9.40
CA PRO A 182 -14.64 10.41 -10.40
C PRO A 182 -15.30 9.33 -11.27
N SER A 183 -16.36 9.71 -12.01
CA SER A 183 -17.04 8.84 -12.97
C SER A 183 -17.28 9.53 -14.32
N ASP A 184 -16.47 10.52 -14.62
CA ASP A 184 -16.55 11.30 -15.85
C ASP A 184 -16.06 10.51 -17.06
N LEU A 185 -16.64 10.79 -18.22
CA LEU A 185 -16.22 10.14 -19.46
C LEU A 185 -14.80 10.55 -19.86
N GLY A 186 -14.04 9.60 -20.39
CA GLY A 186 -12.67 9.82 -20.84
C GLY A 186 -11.61 9.71 -19.73
N THR A 187 -12.00 9.32 -18.50
CA THR A 187 -11.08 8.93 -17.44
C THR A 187 -10.87 7.41 -17.45
N GLU A 188 -9.64 6.99 -17.16
CA GLU A 188 -9.30 5.57 -17.03
C GLU A 188 -9.09 5.23 -15.54
N HIS A 189 -9.59 4.07 -15.12
CA HIS A 189 -9.50 3.63 -13.74
C HIS A 189 -8.77 2.30 -13.64
N VAL A 190 -7.85 2.24 -12.69
CA VAL A 190 -7.12 1.02 -12.33
C VAL A 190 -7.35 0.73 -10.86
N VAL A 191 -7.61 -0.53 -10.55
CA VAL A 191 -7.76 -1.03 -9.18
C VAL A 191 -6.86 -2.25 -8.97
N ILE A 192 -6.47 -2.48 -7.73
CA ILE A 192 -5.51 -3.53 -7.39
C ILE A 192 -6.15 -4.89 -7.12
N SER A 193 -7.50 -4.99 -7.10
CA SER A 193 -8.20 -6.27 -6.85
C SER A 193 -9.51 -6.37 -7.62
N SER A 194 -9.97 -7.60 -7.83
CA SER A 194 -11.28 -7.87 -8.44
C SER A 194 -12.42 -7.40 -7.53
N TYR A 195 -12.24 -7.46 -6.20
CA TYR A 195 -13.17 -6.90 -5.23
C TYR A 195 -13.35 -5.40 -5.44
N ALA A 196 -12.25 -4.62 -5.48
CA ALA A 196 -12.29 -3.19 -5.73
C ALA A 196 -12.95 -2.86 -7.08
N SER A 197 -12.69 -3.67 -8.12
CA SER A 197 -13.34 -3.55 -9.41
C SER A 197 -14.86 -3.72 -9.32
N HIS A 198 -15.31 -4.74 -8.59
CA HIS A 198 -16.74 -4.98 -8.38
C HIS A 198 -17.42 -3.80 -7.65
N ILE A 199 -16.80 -3.31 -6.59
CA ILE A 199 -17.32 -2.17 -5.82
C ILE A 199 -17.40 -0.92 -6.71
N LEU A 200 -16.34 -0.59 -7.44
CA LEU A 200 -16.29 0.61 -8.26
C LEU A 200 -17.32 0.56 -9.42
N LYS A 201 -17.49 -0.60 -10.05
CA LYS A 201 -18.57 -0.83 -11.02
C LYS A 201 -19.95 -0.59 -10.43
N SER A 202 -20.20 -1.10 -9.22
CA SER A 202 -21.51 -1.04 -8.57
C SER A 202 -21.86 0.37 -8.11
N ILE A 203 -20.90 1.10 -7.51
CA ILE A 203 -21.13 2.43 -6.91
C ILE A 203 -20.99 3.55 -7.95
N LYS A 204 -19.97 3.48 -8.82
CA LYS A 204 -19.60 4.56 -9.74
C LYS A 204 -19.98 4.30 -11.19
N ARG A 205 -20.42 3.08 -11.54
CA ARG A 205 -20.74 2.66 -12.91
C ARG A 205 -19.58 2.82 -13.89
N VAL A 206 -18.34 2.81 -13.42
CA VAL A 206 -17.13 2.77 -14.21
C VAL A 206 -16.66 1.33 -14.36
N ASN A 207 -15.85 1.04 -15.38
CA ASN A 207 -15.32 -0.30 -15.62
C ASN A 207 -13.80 -0.29 -15.47
N PRO A 208 -13.28 -0.37 -14.22
CA PRO A 208 -11.85 -0.27 -13.99
C PRO A 208 -11.11 -1.51 -14.48
N ARG A 209 -9.88 -1.31 -14.92
CA ARG A 209 -8.94 -2.39 -15.17
C ARG A 209 -8.39 -2.91 -13.84
N VAL A 210 -8.30 -4.22 -13.70
CA VAL A 210 -7.62 -4.84 -12.55
C VAL A 210 -6.15 -5.05 -12.91
N VAL A 211 -5.26 -4.39 -12.17
CA VAL A 211 -3.82 -4.60 -12.19
C VAL A 211 -3.41 -4.93 -10.76
N PRO A 212 -3.21 -6.21 -10.42
CA PRO A 212 -2.95 -6.59 -9.04
C PRO A 212 -1.58 -6.11 -8.57
N ASN A 213 -1.45 -5.87 -7.29
CA ASN A 213 -0.14 -5.67 -6.69
C ASN A 213 0.73 -6.89 -6.94
N CYS A 214 1.99 -6.64 -7.26
CA CYS A 214 2.96 -7.67 -7.61
C CYS A 214 4.23 -7.53 -6.78
N GLU A 215 5.03 -8.61 -6.75
CA GLU A 215 6.30 -8.61 -6.02
C GLU A 215 7.44 -9.06 -6.93
N ASN A 216 8.67 -8.67 -6.57
CA ASN A 216 9.86 -9.03 -7.34
C ASN A 216 10.33 -10.46 -6.97
N PHE A 217 9.84 -11.43 -7.73
CA PHE A 217 10.25 -12.82 -7.63
C PHE A 217 11.52 -13.15 -8.44
N ASP A 218 11.98 -12.23 -9.29
CA ASP A 218 13.14 -12.48 -10.16
C ASP A 218 14.46 -12.25 -9.40
N ASN A 219 14.41 -11.42 -8.35
CA ASN A 219 15.53 -11.18 -7.44
C ASN A 219 15.13 -11.60 -6.01
N PRO A 220 15.04 -12.92 -5.71
CA PRO A 220 14.70 -13.38 -4.38
C PRO A 220 15.77 -12.93 -3.38
N ALA A 221 15.32 -12.55 -2.16
CA ALA A 221 16.27 -12.28 -1.08
C ALA A 221 17.02 -13.55 -0.71
N VAL A 222 18.32 -13.42 -0.49
CA VAL A 222 19.21 -14.51 -0.09
C VAL A 222 20.11 -14.07 1.07
N PRO A 223 20.61 -15.02 1.89
CA PRO A 223 21.65 -14.70 2.85
C PRO A 223 22.91 -14.17 2.15
N ASP A 224 23.45 -13.07 2.66
CA ASP A 224 24.67 -12.43 2.19
C ASP A 224 25.45 -11.82 3.36
N ASP A 225 26.61 -11.19 3.09
CA ASP A 225 27.49 -10.60 4.12
C ASP A 225 26.81 -9.50 4.94
N TRP A 226 25.73 -8.88 4.43
CA TRP A 226 25.02 -7.84 5.17
C TRP A 226 24.07 -8.43 6.22
N ASN A 227 23.34 -9.47 5.87
CA ASN A 227 22.29 -10.03 6.70
C ASN A 227 22.64 -11.34 7.42
N ALA A 228 23.81 -11.93 7.12
CA ALA A 228 24.24 -13.20 7.72
C ALA A 228 24.33 -13.16 9.26
N ASP A 229 24.61 -11.99 9.83
CA ASP A 229 24.72 -11.75 11.27
C ASP A 229 23.39 -11.33 11.95
N PHE A 230 22.28 -11.28 11.23
CA PHE A 230 20.99 -10.80 11.72
C PHE A 230 20.59 -11.42 13.07
N ARG A 231 20.68 -12.74 13.20
CA ARG A 231 20.34 -13.45 14.45
C ARG A 231 21.25 -13.01 15.60
N THR A 232 22.53 -12.97 15.38
CA THR A 232 23.53 -12.60 16.41
C THR A 232 23.40 -11.14 16.81
N GLU A 233 23.23 -10.22 15.85
CA GLU A 233 23.07 -8.78 16.07
C GLU A 233 21.81 -8.44 16.87
N LEU A 234 20.78 -9.25 16.78
CA LEU A 234 19.53 -9.07 17.50
C LEU A 234 19.40 -9.98 18.73
N GLY A 235 20.43 -10.76 19.04
CA GLY A 235 20.49 -11.62 20.24
C GLY A 235 19.65 -12.88 20.17
N PHE A 236 19.35 -13.38 18.96
CA PHE A 236 18.65 -14.65 18.73
C PHE A 236 19.65 -15.82 18.67
N ALA A 237 19.29 -16.93 19.29
CA ALA A 237 20.04 -18.17 19.20
C ALA A 237 19.86 -18.82 17.81
N GLU A 238 20.80 -19.69 17.43
CA GLU A 238 20.75 -20.38 16.15
C GLU A 238 19.52 -21.30 16.04
N ASP A 239 19.12 -21.92 17.13
CA ASP A 239 17.98 -22.84 17.21
C ASP A 239 16.65 -22.16 17.55
N ASP A 240 16.62 -20.83 17.77
CA ASP A 240 15.38 -20.09 17.93
C ASP A 240 14.49 -20.21 16.69
N LEU A 241 13.19 -20.32 16.90
CA LEU A 241 12.18 -20.31 15.85
C LEU A 241 11.64 -18.88 15.69
N LEU A 242 12.06 -18.21 14.64
CA LEU A 242 11.68 -16.82 14.38
C LEU A 242 10.34 -16.75 13.65
N ILE A 243 9.32 -16.32 14.36
CA ILE A 243 7.98 -16.11 13.81
C ILE A 243 7.83 -14.61 13.54
N VAL A 244 7.72 -14.21 12.28
CA VAL A 244 7.74 -12.79 11.88
C VAL A 244 6.37 -12.33 11.44
N GLN A 245 5.91 -11.19 11.95
CA GLN A 245 4.81 -10.44 11.37
C GLN A 245 5.36 -9.21 10.65
N PRO A 246 5.49 -9.24 9.32
CA PRO A 246 6.14 -8.18 8.53
C PRO A 246 5.16 -7.05 8.23
N THR A 247 4.52 -6.48 9.27
CA THR A 247 3.50 -5.44 9.09
C THR A 247 3.68 -4.31 10.09
N ARG A 248 3.11 -3.14 9.77
CA ARG A 248 2.98 -2.05 10.74
C ARG A 248 2.08 -2.45 11.90
N ILE A 249 2.32 -1.83 13.06
CA ILE A 249 1.52 -2.05 14.27
C ILE A 249 0.28 -1.15 14.21
N VAL A 250 -0.77 -1.63 13.56
CA VAL A 250 -2.06 -0.94 13.46
C VAL A 250 -3.21 -1.94 13.68
N PRO A 251 -4.36 -1.51 14.27
CA PRO A 251 -5.44 -2.44 14.68
C PRO A 251 -5.94 -3.37 13.58
N ARG A 252 -6.05 -2.90 12.33
CA ARG A 252 -6.53 -3.73 11.21
C ARG A 252 -5.62 -4.92 10.87
N LYS A 253 -4.35 -4.90 11.30
CA LYS A 253 -3.39 -6.01 11.14
C LYS A 253 -3.56 -7.11 12.18
N ARG A 254 -4.37 -6.87 13.22
CA ARG A 254 -4.78 -7.88 14.21
C ARG A 254 -3.60 -8.63 14.84
N ILE A 255 -2.60 -7.87 15.29
CA ILE A 255 -1.39 -8.46 15.91
C ILE A 255 -1.74 -9.24 17.18
N GLU A 256 -2.77 -8.82 17.90
CA GLU A 256 -3.32 -9.54 19.05
C GLU A 256 -3.77 -10.97 18.69
N ASP A 257 -4.25 -11.21 17.47
CA ASP A 257 -4.65 -12.56 17.07
C ASP A 257 -3.42 -13.42 16.73
N SER A 258 -2.33 -12.84 16.22
CA SER A 258 -1.04 -13.55 16.10
C SER A 258 -0.47 -13.92 17.47
N VAL A 259 -0.57 -13.03 18.45
CA VAL A 259 -0.16 -13.34 19.82
C VAL A 259 -1.00 -14.49 20.41
N ARG A 260 -2.33 -14.46 20.22
CA ARG A 260 -3.22 -15.56 20.65
C ARG A 260 -2.93 -16.87 19.94
N LEU A 261 -2.68 -16.82 18.63
CA LEU A 261 -2.27 -17.99 17.84
C LEU A 261 -1.01 -18.64 18.42
N LEU A 262 0.01 -17.82 18.71
CA LEU A 262 1.27 -18.31 19.24
C LEU A 262 1.13 -18.82 20.68
N GLY A 263 0.37 -18.14 21.54
CA GLY A 263 0.06 -18.65 22.89
C GLY A 263 -0.57 -20.03 22.85
N ARG A 264 -1.59 -20.23 22.03
CA ARG A 264 -2.22 -21.55 21.84
C ARG A 264 -1.25 -22.58 21.22
N PHE A 265 -0.40 -22.15 20.30
CA PHE A 265 0.59 -23.01 19.68
C PHE A 265 1.60 -23.52 20.73
N MET A 266 2.12 -22.64 21.59
CA MET A 266 3.05 -22.97 22.68
C MET A 266 2.42 -23.90 23.73
N GLU A 267 1.13 -23.71 24.04
CA GLU A 267 0.38 -24.65 24.91
C GLU A 267 0.24 -26.04 24.30
N ALA A 268 -0.04 -26.10 22.97
CA ALA A 268 -0.22 -27.37 22.26
C ALA A 268 1.09 -28.12 22.01
N TYR A 269 2.21 -27.40 21.91
CA TYR A 269 3.53 -27.93 21.57
C TYR A 269 4.61 -27.37 22.51
N PRO A 270 4.60 -27.76 23.80
CA PRO A 270 5.50 -27.19 24.82
C PRO A 270 6.98 -27.45 24.52
N GLU A 271 7.31 -28.50 23.75
CA GLU A 271 8.67 -28.81 23.34
C GLU A 271 9.30 -27.77 22.41
N LEU A 272 8.50 -26.92 21.76
CA LEU A 272 8.95 -25.84 20.92
C LEU A 272 8.82 -24.45 21.61
N ALA A 273 8.11 -24.37 22.72
CA ALA A 273 7.71 -23.11 23.35
C ALA A 273 8.92 -22.23 23.68
N ASP A 274 9.98 -22.79 24.28
CA ASP A 274 11.17 -22.04 24.71
C ASP A 274 12.00 -21.48 23.52
N ARG A 275 11.75 -21.99 22.32
CA ARG A 275 12.44 -21.57 21.09
C ARG A 275 11.70 -20.49 20.31
N ILE A 276 10.41 -20.27 20.56
CA ILE A 276 9.59 -19.30 19.83
C ILE A 276 10.07 -17.87 20.12
N ARG A 277 10.26 -17.07 19.06
CA ARG A 277 10.52 -15.63 19.11
C ARG A 277 9.56 -14.94 18.16
N PHE A 278 8.61 -14.18 18.70
CA PHE A 278 7.65 -13.44 17.88
C PHE A 278 8.20 -12.04 17.58
N ILE A 279 8.42 -11.75 16.30
CA ILE A 279 9.08 -10.55 15.82
C ILE A 279 8.10 -9.70 15.03
N ILE A 280 7.99 -8.42 15.37
CA ILE A 280 7.29 -7.42 14.56
C ILE A 280 8.34 -6.48 13.98
N SER A 281 8.41 -6.43 12.64
CA SER A 281 9.52 -5.78 11.94
C SER A 281 9.26 -4.34 11.53
N LEU A 282 8.00 -3.87 11.47
CA LEU A 282 7.67 -2.54 10.98
C LEU A 282 7.02 -1.64 12.04
N TYR A 283 7.33 -0.36 11.97
CA TYR A 283 6.82 0.67 12.86
C TYR A 283 5.36 1.06 12.56
N GLN A 284 4.82 1.98 13.33
CA GLN A 284 3.41 2.36 13.27
C GLN A 284 3.02 3.20 12.06
N GLY A 285 3.95 3.94 11.45
CA GLY A 285 3.61 4.90 10.39
C GLY A 285 2.65 6.01 10.88
N ASP A 286 1.76 6.48 10.00
CA ASP A 286 0.92 7.66 10.23
C ASP A 286 -0.29 7.42 11.18
N GLU A 287 -0.51 6.19 11.66
CA GLU A 287 -1.64 5.81 12.53
C GLU A 287 -1.11 5.34 13.90
N MET A 288 -0.44 6.25 14.65
CA MET A 288 0.11 5.89 15.95
C MET A 288 -1.00 5.71 17.01
N ASP A 289 -1.08 4.50 17.56
CA ASP A 289 -1.89 4.19 18.74
C ASP A 289 -1.01 3.51 19.80
N GLU A 290 -0.47 4.31 20.72
CA GLU A 290 0.37 3.81 21.81
C GLU A 290 -0.40 2.85 22.74
N ASN A 291 -1.71 3.03 22.90
CA ASN A 291 -2.52 2.14 23.70
C ASN A 291 -2.56 0.75 23.07
N TYR A 292 -2.73 0.67 21.75
CA TYR A 292 -2.74 -0.60 21.04
C TYR A 292 -1.42 -1.37 21.18
N ILE A 293 -0.27 -0.68 21.12
CA ILE A 293 1.03 -1.33 21.39
C ILE A 293 1.10 -1.87 22.81
N ASN A 294 0.70 -1.07 23.79
CA ASN A 294 0.75 -1.47 25.20
C ASN A 294 -0.18 -2.65 25.48
N ASP A 295 -1.35 -2.69 24.82
CA ASP A 295 -2.29 -3.81 24.88
C ASP A 295 -1.68 -5.10 24.32
N ILE A 296 -1.01 -5.01 23.15
CA ILE A 296 -0.28 -6.14 22.54
C ILE A 296 0.83 -6.64 23.47
N LYS A 297 1.68 -5.75 23.99
CA LYS A 297 2.74 -6.10 24.95
C LYS A 297 2.16 -6.75 26.21
N GLY A 298 1.05 -6.22 26.71
CA GLY A 298 0.33 -6.78 27.86
C GLY A 298 -0.24 -8.17 27.57
N LEU A 299 -0.81 -8.37 26.39
CA LEU A 299 -1.35 -9.65 25.96
C LEU A 299 -0.23 -10.70 25.80
N ALA A 300 0.86 -10.33 25.12
CA ALA A 300 2.01 -11.22 24.93
C ALA A 300 2.58 -11.69 26.28
N ARG A 301 2.76 -10.77 27.24
CA ARG A 301 3.20 -11.14 28.61
C ARG A 301 2.23 -12.10 29.29
N ARG A 302 0.90 -11.86 29.21
CA ARG A 302 -0.10 -12.74 29.83
C ARG A 302 -0.13 -14.14 29.24
N LEU A 303 0.15 -14.26 27.94
CA LEU A 303 0.16 -15.55 27.24
C LEU A 303 1.56 -16.17 27.16
N GLY A 304 2.58 -15.57 27.78
CA GLY A 304 3.95 -16.08 27.78
C GLY A 304 4.63 -16.03 26.41
N VAL A 305 4.13 -15.24 25.45
CA VAL A 305 4.70 -15.13 24.09
C VAL A 305 5.87 -14.17 24.09
N PRO A 306 7.10 -14.61 23.78
CA PRO A 306 8.27 -13.74 23.69
C PRO A 306 8.15 -12.80 22.48
N LEU A 307 7.82 -11.53 22.73
CA LEU A 307 7.58 -10.50 21.71
C LEU A 307 8.77 -9.56 21.56
N TYR A 308 9.25 -9.42 20.32
CA TYR A 308 10.35 -8.54 19.92
C TYR A 308 9.85 -7.49 18.91
N LEU A 309 10.02 -6.22 19.25
CA LEU A 309 9.74 -5.09 18.36
C LEU A 309 11.08 -4.58 17.83
N ILE A 310 11.37 -4.81 16.55
CA ILE A 310 12.69 -4.51 15.97
C ILE A 310 12.65 -3.39 14.92
N ALA A 311 11.61 -2.58 14.94
CA ALA A 311 11.39 -1.54 13.94
C ALA A 311 12.53 -0.51 13.82
N GLU A 312 13.25 -0.22 14.91
CA GLU A 312 14.43 0.65 14.90
C GLU A 312 15.64 0.05 14.18
N ARG A 313 15.59 -1.25 13.89
CA ARG A 313 16.62 -1.96 13.11
C ARG A 313 16.18 -2.28 11.68
N VAL A 314 15.01 -1.75 11.25
CA VAL A 314 14.44 -2.01 9.91
C VAL A 314 14.19 -0.70 9.17
N ALA A 315 14.65 -0.64 7.91
CA ALA A 315 14.51 0.52 7.03
C ALA A 315 14.10 0.08 5.60
N SER A 316 13.77 1.05 4.75
CA SER A 316 13.45 0.82 3.33
C SER A 316 14.63 0.27 2.53
N ARG A 317 15.82 0.61 2.95
CA ARG A 317 17.08 0.16 2.35
C ARG A 317 18.08 -0.19 3.44
N ARG A 318 19.03 -1.02 3.10
CA ARG A 318 20.18 -1.34 3.95
C ARG A 318 20.99 -0.08 4.22
N ASP A 319 21.25 0.22 5.48
CA ASP A 319 22.02 1.37 5.93
C ASP A 319 22.58 1.10 7.33
N LYS A 320 23.23 2.10 7.92
CA LYS A 320 23.61 2.10 9.34
C LYS A 320 22.95 3.27 10.04
N ASP A 321 22.53 3.07 11.27
CA ASP A 321 22.03 4.13 12.12
C ASP A 321 23.15 5.04 12.65
N THR A 322 22.79 6.05 13.41
CA THR A 322 23.74 7.01 14.00
C THR A 322 24.73 6.40 14.98
N GLU A 323 24.47 5.18 15.47
CA GLU A 323 25.33 4.40 16.35
C GLU A 323 26.18 3.38 15.59
N GLY A 324 26.06 3.36 14.27
CA GLY A 324 26.78 2.44 13.38
C GLY A 324 26.20 1.04 13.31
N ARG A 325 25.02 0.79 13.91
CA ARG A 325 24.32 -0.51 13.86
C ARG A 325 23.65 -0.69 12.49
N LYS A 326 23.68 -1.92 11.97
CA LYS A 326 23.04 -2.24 10.69
C LYS A 326 21.53 -2.04 10.74
N LEU A 327 20.99 -1.42 9.69
CA LEU A 327 19.57 -1.37 9.38
C LEU A 327 19.27 -2.39 8.28
N TYR A 328 18.36 -3.29 8.55
CA TYR A 328 17.93 -4.36 7.65
C TYR A 328 16.68 -3.95 6.88
N THR A 329 16.47 -4.54 5.71
CA THR A 329 15.18 -4.44 5.03
C THR A 329 14.20 -5.49 5.56
N THR A 330 12.91 -5.34 5.31
CA THR A 330 11.92 -6.38 5.65
C THR A 330 12.28 -7.72 5.03
N ARG A 331 12.83 -7.72 3.81
CA ARG A 331 13.27 -8.95 3.14
C ARG A 331 14.47 -9.60 3.83
N ASP A 332 15.40 -8.80 4.38
CA ASP A 332 16.50 -9.32 5.20
C ASP A 332 16.01 -9.99 6.49
N VAL A 333 14.94 -9.44 7.09
CA VAL A 333 14.30 -10.08 8.26
C VAL A 333 13.60 -11.38 7.86
N LEU A 334 12.85 -11.35 6.77
CA LEU A 334 12.03 -12.48 6.32
C LEU A 334 12.85 -13.71 5.96
N ILE A 335 14.03 -13.58 5.33
CA ILE A 335 14.85 -14.75 4.98
C ILE A 335 15.37 -15.53 6.21
N HIS A 336 15.35 -14.93 7.39
CA HIS A 336 15.66 -15.59 8.66
C HIS A 336 14.43 -16.12 9.40
N ALA A 337 13.22 -15.87 8.87
CA ALA A 337 11.98 -16.32 9.48
C ALA A 337 11.74 -17.82 9.23
N ASP A 338 11.29 -18.51 10.26
CA ASP A 338 10.83 -19.89 10.16
C ASP A 338 9.36 -19.97 9.73
N LEU A 339 8.58 -18.94 10.07
CA LEU A 339 7.18 -18.79 9.71
C LEU A 339 6.81 -17.29 9.73
N ALA A 340 5.96 -16.85 8.82
CA ALA A 340 5.33 -15.55 8.91
C ALA A 340 3.88 -15.65 9.38
N THR A 341 3.41 -14.63 10.12
CA THR A 341 1.99 -14.46 10.46
C THR A 341 1.43 -13.24 9.76
N TYR A 342 0.25 -13.37 9.18
CA TYR A 342 -0.44 -12.28 8.50
C TYR A 342 -1.96 -12.47 8.65
N LEU A 343 -2.51 -11.93 9.73
CA LEU A 343 -3.89 -12.17 10.15
C LEU A 343 -4.77 -10.91 10.07
N PRO A 344 -4.73 -10.13 8.99
CA PRO A 344 -5.51 -8.90 8.92
C PRO A 344 -7.02 -9.20 8.86
N VAL A 345 -7.81 -8.25 9.36
CA VAL A 345 -9.27 -8.27 9.17
C VAL A 345 -9.63 -7.70 7.80
N TRP A 346 -8.84 -6.74 7.33
CA TRP A 346 -9.03 -6.10 6.03
C TRP A 346 -7.70 -5.63 5.42
N GLU A 347 -7.58 -5.79 4.11
CA GLU A 347 -6.47 -5.30 3.28
C GLU A 347 -6.94 -4.98 1.88
N GLY A 348 -6.34 -3.95 1.27
CA GLY A 348 -6.58 -3.61 -0.13
C GLY A 348 -6.10 -4.69 -1.10
N PHE A 349 -4.97 -5.37 -0.75
CA PHE A 349 -4.47 -6.54 -1.47
C PHE A 349 -3.80 -7.56 -0.53
N GLY A 350 -2.54 -7.38 -0.15
CA GLY A 350 -1.77 -8.29 0.69
C GLY A 350 -0.28 -8.30 0.37
N ASN A 351 0.34 -7.12 0.26
CA ASN A 351 1.75 -7.00 -0.10
C ASN A 351 2.67 -7.79 0.84
N ALA A 352 2.41 -7.74 2.16
CA ALA A 352 3.19 -8.51 3.13
C ALA A 352 3.08 -10.04 2.93
N PHE A 353 1.94 -10.53 2.42
CA PHE A 353 1.79 -11.93 2.04
C PHE A 353 2.69 -12.27 0.84
N LEU A 354 2.65 -11.46 -0.22
CA LEU A 354 3.49 -11.66 -1.40
C LEU A 354 4.98 -11.54 -1.08
N GLU A 355 5.35 -10.60 -0.24
CA GLU A 355 6.73 -10.39 0.20
C GLU A 355 7.27 -11.62 0.95
N ALA A 356 6.49 -12.18 1.89
CA ALA A 356 6.85 -13.41 2.57
C ALA A 356 7.00 -14.59 1.58
N VAL A 357 6.08 -14.73 0.63
CA VAL A 357 6.16 -15.76 -0.42
C VAL A 357 7.40 -15.58 -1.31
N SER A 358 7.75 -14.35 -1.68
CA SER A 358 8.93 -14.05 -2.50
C SER A 358 10.25 -14.37 -1.78
N CYS A 359 10.24 -14.28 -0.46
CA CYS A 359 11.36 -14.67 0.41
C CYS A 359 11.35 -16.17 0.77
N LYS A 360 10.46 -16.97 0.18
CA LYS A 360 10.29 -18.41 0.47
C LYS A 360 10.01 -18.70 1.96
N VAL A 361 9.24 -17.83 2.61
CA VAL A 361 8.81 -18.01 3.99
C VAL A 361 7.40 -18.62 3.99
N PRO A 362 7.17 -19.71 4.74
CA PRO A 362 5.80 -20.21 4.93
C PRO A 362 4.99 -19.20 5.74
N ILE A 363 3.70 -19.06 5.44
CA ILE A 363 2.88 -18.02 6.03
C ILE A 363 1.53 -18.56 6.52
N VAL A 364 1.14 -18.12 7.72
CA VAL A 364 -0.23 -18.27 8.24
C VAL A 364 -1.00 -17.01 7.94
N THR A 365 -2.15 -17.14 7.31
CA THR A 365 -2.98 -15.99 6.95
C THR A 365 -4.45 -16.19 7.30
N THR A 366 -5.19 -15.08 7.51
CA THR A 366 -6.65 -15.10 7.52
C THR A 366 -7.18 -15.08 6.09
N THR A 367 -8.39 -15.65 5.91
CA THR A 367 -9.10 -15.55 4.64
C THR A 367 -9.91 -14.24 4.57
N TYR A 368 -9.23 -13.08 4.69
CA TYR A 368 -9.86 -11.78 4.51
C TYR A 368 -10.43 -11.63 3.09
N LEU A 369 -11.24 -10.61 2.86
CA LEU A 369 -12.08 -10.53 1.67
C LEU A 369 -11.28 -10.58 0.35
N VAL A 370 -10.27 -9.74 0.18
CA VAL A 370 -9.45 -9.74 -1.04
C VAL A 370 -8.61 -11.03 -1.18
N TYR A 371 -8.18 -11.62 -0.07
CA TYR A 371 -7.54 -12.94 -0.12
C TYR A 371 -8.46 -13.99 -0.76
N LYS A 372 -9.74 -14.04 -0.34
CA LYS A 372 -10.73 -14.98 -0.90
C LYS A 372 -10.99 -14.75 -2.39
N THR A 373 -11.08 -13.49 -2.81
CA THR A 373 -11.47 -13.15 -4.18
C THR A 373 -10.32 -13.24 -5.17
N ASP A 374 -9.10 -12.87 -4.75
CA ASP A 374 -7.99 -12.67 -5.69
C ASP A 374 -6.78 -13.60 -5.45
N ILE A 375 -6.58 -14.07 -4.20
CA ILE A 375 -5.36 -14.80 -3.82
C ILE A 375 -5.62 -16.30 -3.59
N GLN A 376 -6.66 -16.65 -2.85
CA GLN A 376 -6.91 -18.04 -2.44
C GLN A 376 -7.07 -18.99 -3.65
N GLY A 377 -7.77 -18.53 -4.70
CA GLY A 377 -8.10 -19.34 -5.89
C GLY A 377 -6.88 -19.71 -6.74
N VAL A 378 -5.74 -19.02 -6.61
CA VAL A 378 -4.55 -19.31 -7.42
C VAL A 378 -3.73 -20.50 -6.89
N GLY A 379 -4.03 -21.00 -5.70
CA GLY A 379 -3.54 -22.28 -5.21
C GLY A 379 -2.33 -22.24 -4.29
N PHE A 380 -2.11 -21.18 -3.55
CA PHE A 380 -1.13 -21.15 -2.46
C PHE A 380 -1.40 -22.22 -1.42
N LYS A 381 -0.35 -22.71 -0.78
CA LYS A 381 -0.37 -23.73 0.27
C LYS A 381 0.08 -23.12 1.60
N GLY A 382 -0.59 -23.49 2.68
CA GLY A 382 -0.24 -23.02 4.02
C GLY A 382 -1.40 -23.17 5.00
N PRO A 383 -1.18 -22.78 6.26
CA PRO A 383 -2.25 -22.65 7.23
C PRO A 383 -3.12 -21.42 6.92
N GLU A 384 -4.40 -21.66 6.67
CA GLU A 384 -5.40 -20.60 6.48
C GLU A 384 -6.38 -20.61 7.65
N ILE A 385 -6.69 -19.44 8.19
CA ILE A 385 -7.68 -19.24 9.24
C ILE A 385 -8.87 -18.52 8.62
N ARG A 386 -10.06 -19.07 8.75
CA ARG A 386 -11.28 -18.37 8.31
C ARG A 386 -11.46 -17.10 9.14
N ASP A 387 -11.86 -16.01 8.50
CA ASP A 387 -12.17 -14.73 9.12
C ASP A 387 -13.48 -14.77 9.91
N ARG A 388 -13.51 -15.62 10.93
CA ARG A 388 -14.61 -15.77 11.88
C ARG A 388 -14.16 -15.35 13.25
N TYR A 389 -15.00 -14.59 13.93
CA TYR A 389 -14.73 -14.05 15.25
C TYR A 389 -15.81 -14.50 16.22
N ASP A 390 -15.39 -14.76 17.45
CA ASP A 390 -16.28 -15.06 18.55
C ASP A 390 -17.05 -13.81 19.01
N LYS A 391 -17.92 -13.96 20.01
CA LYS A 391 -18.72 -12.86 20.59
C LYS A 391 -17.86 -11.75 21.22
N ASP A 392 -16.60 -12.03 21.56
CA ASP A 392 -15.66 -11.10 22.14
C ASP A 392 -14.75 -10.48 21.08
N GLY A 393 -15.03 -10.72 19.79
CA GLY A 393 -14.26 -10.21 18.65
C GLY A 393 -12.88 -10.86 18.48
N ARG A 394 -12.65 -12.07 19.01
CA ARG A 394 -11.40 -12.82 18.88
C ARG A 394 -11.48 -13.76 17.70
N LEU A 395 -10.41 -13.86 16.94
CA LEU A 395 -10.33 -14.79 15.81
C LEU A 395 -10.47 -16.26 16.28
N GLU A 396 -11.36 -17.01 15.64
CA GLU A 396 -11.52 -18.44 15.87
C GLU A 396 -10.39 -19.22 15.18
N ILE A 397 -9.48 -19.79 15.96
CA ILE A 397 -8.31 -20.50 15.48
C ILE A 397 -8.53 -22.01 15.59
N PRO A 398 -8.69 -22.76 14.48
CA PRO A 398 -8.84 -24.22 14.52
C PRO A 398 -7.54 -24.94 14.90
N ASP A 399 -7.64 -26.05 15.63
CA ASP A 399 -6.48 -26.88 15.98
C ASP A 399 -5.74 -27.43 14.76
N SER A 400 -6.43 -27.65 13.65
CA SER A 400 -5.81 -28.04 12.38
C SER A 400 -4.78 -27.05 11.86
N VAL A 401 -4.90 -25.76 12.21
CA VAL A 401 -3.90 -24.73 11.91
C VAL A 401 -2.64 -24.95 12.73
N LEU A 402 -2.79 -25.23 14.04
CA LEU A 402 -1.67 -25.51 14.93
C LEU A 402 -0.88 -26.76 14.47
N VAL A 403 -1.59 -27.81 14.08
CA VAL A 403 -0.98 -29.04 13.51
C VAL A 403 -0.19 -28.74 12.24
N LYS A 404 -0.72 -27.91 11.32
CA LYS A 404 0.01 -27.52 10.11
C LYS A 404 1.23 -26.65 10.43
N MET A 405 1.11 -25.71 11.38
CA MET A 405 2.25 -24.90 11.84
C MET A 405 3.35 -25.79 12.42
N HIS A 406 3.00 -26.72 13.32
CA HIS A 406 3.95 -27.65 13.91
C HIS A 406 4.70 -28.42 12.82
N ARG A 407 3.97 -28.97 11.85
CA ARG A 407 4.59 -29.71 10.74
C ARG A 407 5.52 -28.82 9.90
N ILE A 408 5.16 -27.58 9.64
CA ILE A 408 6.02 -26.63 8.91
C ILE A 408 7.31 -26.35 9.69
N LEU A 409 7.25 -26.24 11.01
CA LEU A 409 8.40 -25.92 11.86
C LEU A 409 9.30 -27.12 12.16
N THR A 410 8.78 -28.36 12.02
CA THR A 410 9.52 -29.58 12.39
C THR A 410 9.86 -30.52 11.22
N ASP A 411 9.13 -30.44 10.10
CA ASP A 411 9.31 -31.28 8.90
C ASP A 411 9.86 -30.41 7.76
N ARG A 412 11.18 -30.29 7.67
CA ARG A 412 11.87 -29.46 6.65
C ARG A 412 11.49 -29.83 5.22
N PRO A 413 11.47 -31.12 4.80
CA PRO A 413 11.00 -31.50 3.47
C PRO A 413 9.59 -31.04 3.14
N TYR A 414 8.67 -31.08 4.11
CA TYR A 414 7.31 -30.57 3.95
C TYR A 414 7.28 -29.06 3.79
N ARG A 415 8.04 -28.32 4.61
CA ARG A 415 8.22 -26.86 4.51
C ARG A 415 8.76 -26.48 3.13
N ASP A 416 9.88 -27.09 2.70
CA ASP A 416 10.54 -26.78 1.43
C ASP A 416 9.59 -27.00 0.24
N LYS A 417 8.79 -28.07 0.26
CA LYS A 417 7.78 -28.32 -0.77
C LYS A 417 6.73 -27.22 -0.84
N ILE A 418 6.27 -26.70 0.30
CA ILE A 418 5.28 -25.62 0.37
C ILE A 418 5.86 -24.33 -0.17
N VAL A 419 7.04 -23.91 0.31
CA VAL A 419 7.60 -22.61 -0.07
C VAL A 419 8.02 -22.57 -1.54
N GLU A 420 8.56 -23.66 -2.08
CA GLU A 420 8.89 -23.75 -3.51
C GLU A 420 7.64 -23.74 -4.39
N HIS A 421 6.55 -24.42 -3.97
CA HIS A 421 5.28 -24.34 -4.66
C HIS A 421 4.73 -22.92 -4.66
N ASN A 422 4.69 -22.28 -3.49
CA ASN A 422 4.16 -20.93 -3.33
C ASN A 422 4.97 -19.89 -4.11
N PHE A 423 6.29 -20.01 -4.10
CA PHE A 423 7.17 -19.16 -4.89
C PHE A 423 6.87 -19.24 -6.40
N LYS A 424 6.68 -20.47 -6.92
CA LYS A 424 6.33 -20.67 -8.35
C LYS A 424 4.96 -20.08 -8.68
N VAL A 425 3.97 -20.30 -7.82
CA VAL A 425 2.62 -19.72 -7.98
C VAL A 425 2.69 -18.19 -7.91
N GLY A 426 3.35 -17.64 -6.87
CA GLY A 426 3.51 -16.20 -6.70
C GLY A 426 4.20 -15.54 -7.88
N ARG A 427 5.32 -16.10 -8.36
CA ARG A 427 6.04 -15.59 -9.53
C ARG A 427 5.17 -15.56 -10.79
N LYS A 428 4.38 -16.61 -11.02
CA LYS A 428 3.52 -16.72 -12.20
C LYS A 428 2.36 -15.73 -12.16
N GLU A 429 1.67 -15.62 -11.02
CA GLU A 429 0.40 -14.88 -10.93
C GLU A 429 0.63 -13.41 -10.48
N PHE A 430 1.64 -13.16 -9.63
CA PHE A 430 1.92 -11.87 -9.01
C PHE A 430 3.38 -11.41 -9.19
N GLY A 431 4.08 -11.92 -10.20
CA GLY A 431 5.42 -11.47 -10.56
C GLY A 431 5.39 -10.24 -11.46
N PHE A 432 6.55 -9.63 -11.68
CA PHE A 432 6.69 -8.42 -12.49
C PHE A 432 6.29 -8.60 -13.96
N ASP A 433 6.30 -9.82 -14.49
CA ASP A 433 5.77 -10.08 -15.83
C ASP A 433 4.26 -9.85 -15.90
N THR A 434 3.51 -10.21 -14.85
CA THR A 434 2.07 -9.92 -14.75
C THR A 434 1.82 -8.43 -14.66
N LEU A 435 2.57 -7.71 -13.81
CA LEU A 435 2.48 -6.26 -13.68
C LEU A 435 2.82 -5.56 -15.01
N ARG A 436 3.91 -5.96 -15.66
CA ARG A 436 4.34 -5.42 -16.97
C ARG A 436 3.27 -5.59 -18.03
N LYS A 437 2.63 -6.76 -18.12
CA LYS A 437 1.53 -7.01 -19.05
C LYS A 437 0.33 -6.13 -18.74
N GLY A 438 -0.05 -5.99 -17.47
CA GLY A 438 -1.14 -5.13 -17.03
C GLY A 438 -0.94 -3.67 -17.41
N ILE A 439 0.24 -3.11 -17.06
CA ILE A 439 0.61 -1.73 -17.38
C ILE A 439 0.73 -1.51 -18.89
N SER A 440 1.40 -2.42 -19.65
CA SER A 440 1.53 -2.29 -21.09
C SER A 440 0.17 -2.25 -21.78
N GLY A 441 -0.73 -3.17 -21.42
CA GLY A 441 -2.09 -3.21 -21.97
C GLY A 441 -2.90 -1.95 -21.61
N LEU A 442 -2.74 -1.43 -20.40
CA LEU A 442 -3.37 -0.18 -19.97
C LEU A 442 -2.93 1.01 -20.84
N ILE A 443 -1.62 1.21 -20.99
CA ILE A 443 -1.07 2.33 -21.78
C ILE A 443 -1.43 2.18 -23.26
N GLU A 444 -1.42 0.96 -23.81
CA GLU A 444 -1.81 0.69 -25.18
C GLU A 444 -3.28 1.03 -25.44
N ASP A 445 -4.19 0.53 -24.61
CA ASP A 445 -5.63 0.75 -24.75
C ASP A 445 -6.00 2.24 -24.54
N TYR A 446 -5.29 2.96 -23.67
CA TYR A 446 -5.54 4.38 -23.41
C TYR A 446 -4.72 5.33 -24.29
N SER A 447 -3.95 4.81 -25.23
CA SER A 447 -2.99 5.60 -26.04
C SER A 447 -3.63 6.67 -26.92
N ASP A 448 -4.86 6.48 -27.40
CA ASP A 448 -5.56 7.47 -28.23
C ASP A 448 -5.96 8.70 -27.42
N GLU A 449 -6.42 8.53 -26.19
CA GLU A 449 -6.70 9.60 -25.23
C GLU A 449 -5.43 10.36 -24.85
N ILE A 450 -4.32 9.63 -24.63
CA ILE A 450 -3.01 10.25 -24.34
C ILE A 450 -2.55 11.10 -25.52
N ARG A 451 -2.65 10.59 -26.76
CA ARG A 451 -2.32 11.37 -27.97
C ARG A 451 -3.23 12.58 -28.16
N ALA A 452 -4.53 12.44 -27.83
CA ALA A 452 -5.48 13.54 -27.88
C ALA A 452 -5.15 14.62 -26.85
N SER A 453 -4.74 14.24 -25.63
CA SER A 453 -4.23 15.12 -24.60
C SER A 453 -2.99 15.89 -25.06
N ARG A 454 -1.97 15.20 -25.57
CA ARG A 454 -0.76 15.80 -26.14
C ARG A 454 -1.08 16.86 -27.19
N ARG A 455 -2.00 16.57 -28.11
CA ARG A 455 -2.42 17.54 -29.16
C ARG A 455 -3.10 18.77 -28.59
N ARG A 456 -3.94 18.64 -27.55
CA ARG A 456 -4.60 19.76 -26.87
C ARG A 456 -3.59 20.68 -26.18
N LEU A 457 -2.68 20.10 -25.42
CA LEU A 457 -1.63 20.85 -24.72
C LEU A 457 -0.71 21.62 -25.69
N SER A 458 -0.31 21.00 -26.80
CA SER A 458 0.52 21.66 -27.82
C SER A 458 -0.20 22.85 -28.48
N LYS A 459 -1.53 22.82 -28.67
CA LYS A 459 -2.30 23.93 -29.22
C LYS A 459 -2.46 25.08 -28.23
N SER A 460 -2.60 24.79 -26.94
CA SER A 460 -2.70 25.85 -25.90
C SER A 460 -1.43 26.67 -25.82
N LEU A 461 -0.26 26.02 -25.88
CA LEU A 461 1.04 26.69 -25.89
C LEU A 461 1.22 27.63 -27.12
N THR A 462 0.72 27.25 -28.29
CA THR A 462 0.79 28.08 -29.50
C THR A 462 -0.13 29.30 -29.46
N SER A 463 -1.23 29.24 -28.73
CA SER A 463 -2.17 30.37 -28.61
C SER A 463 -1.72 31.49 -27.64
N TYR A 464 -0.70 31.25 -26.83
CA TYR A 464 -0.08 32.27 -25.97
C TYR A 464 0.98 33.10 -26.69
N PHE A 465 1.43 32.71 -27.89
CA PHE A 465 2.47 33.37 -28.66
C PHE A 465 1.93 34.07 -29.92
N VAL A 466 0.61 34.17 -30.08
CA VAL A 466 -0.07 34.93 -31.14
C VAL A 466 -0.98 35.97 -30.48
#